data_899ecd0eb575b3eb4099f0dc6ec12b5c
#
_entry.id   899ecd0eb575b3eb4099f0dc6ec12b5c
#
_cell.length_a   1.000
_cell.length_b   1.000
_cell.length_c   1.000
_cell.angle_alpha   90.00
_cell.angle_beta   90.00
_cell.angle_gamma   90.00
#
_symmetry.space_group_name_H-M   'P 1'
#
loop_
_entity.id
_entity.type
_entity.pdbx_description
1 polymer ?
#
loop_
_entity_poly.entity_id
_entity_poly.type
_entity_poly.pdbx_seq_one_letter_code
_entity_poly.pdbx_strand_id
1 'polypeptide(L)' 'MIKVLLADDQELIRESLGFVLNAQSDITIVGMAKNGREAIELVRSEKPDVVLMDIRMPEVDGVECTRLIKSAYPNIK' A
#
# COMPACT_ATOMS: atom_id res chain seq x y z
N MET A 1 -7.72 -15.22 0.22
CA MET A 1 -8.03 -13.79 0.20
C MET A 1 -6.76 -12.99 -0.03
N ILE A 2 -6.81 -12.01 -0.91
CA ILE A 2 -5.64 -11.19 -1.26
C ILE A 2 -5.59 -10.01 -0.30
N LYS A 3 -4.49 -9.86 0.41
CA LYS A 3 -4.27 -8.75 1.33
C LYS A 3 -3.61 -7.59 0.58
N VAL A 4 -4.26 -6.44 0.57
CA VAL A 4 -3.83 -5.27 -0.18
C VAL A 4 -3.55 -4.11 0.77
N LEU A 5 -2.41 -3.46 0.56
CA LEU A 5 -2.06 -2.21 1.22
C LEU A 5 -2.21 -1.07 0.22
N LEU A 6 -2.91 -0.01 0.61
CA LEU A 6 -3.04 1.20 -0.21
C LEU A 6 -2.09 2.28 0.32
N ALA A 7 -1.34 2.90 -0.58
CA ALA A 7 -0.43 3.97 -0.21
C ALA A 7 -0.61 5.14 -1.17
N ASP A 8 -1.23 6.22 -0.68
CA ASP A 8 -1.53 7.42 -1.45
C ASP A 8 -1.66 8.58 -0.47
N ASP A 9 -1.09 9.73 -0.79
CA ASP A 9 -1.14 10.90 0.08
C ASP A 9 -2.48 11.65 -0.01
N GLN A 10 -3.32 11.33 -0.99
CA GLN A 10 -4.63 11.97 -1.15
C GLN A 10 -5.71 11.14 -0.46
N GLU A 11 -6.27 11.69 0.61
CA GLU A 11 -7.25 10.99 1.42
C GLU A 11 -8.46 10.52 0.62
N LEU A 12 -8.97 11.37 -0.28
CA LEU A 12 -10.14 11.04 -1.08
C LEU A 12 -9.87 9.82 -1.96
N ILE A 13 -8.68 9.76 -2.56
CA ILE A 13 -8.32 8.62 -3.40
C ILE A 13 -8.18 7.35 -2.57
N ARG A 14 -7.52 7.44 -1.40
CA ARG A 14 -7.40 6.28 -0.51
C ARG A 14 -8.78 5.74 -0.14
N GLU A 15 -9.70 6.63 0.27
CA GLU A 15 -11.03 6.21 0.68
C GLU A 15 -11.83 5.62 -0.47
N SER A 16 -11.75 6.24 -1.65
CA SER A 16 -12.48 5.77 -2.84
C SER A 16 -11.99 4.40 -3.29
N LEU A 17 -10.68 4.21 -3.37
CA LEU A 17 -10.10 2.92 -3.76
C LEU A 17 -10.37 1.86 -2.71
N GLY A 18 -10.26 2.23 -1.43
CA GLY A 18 -10.56 1.31 -0.35
C GLY A 18 -11.98 0.80 -0.40
N PHE A 19 -12.93 1.70 -0.66
CA PHE A 19 -14.33 1.33 -0.78
C PHE A 19 -14.55 0.36 -1.95
N VAL A 20 -14.00 0.68 -3.11
CA VAL A 20 -14.18 -0.16 -4.30
C VAL A 20 -13.53 -1.54 -4.10
N LEU A 21 -12.31 -1.57 -3.57
CA LEU A 21 -11.59 -2.84 -3.39
C LEU A 21 -12.18 -3.71 -2.30
N ASN A 22 -12.64 -3.10 -1.19
CA ASN A 22 -13.27 -3.88 -0.12
C ASN A 22 -14.62 -4.46 -0.53
N ALA A 23 -15.23 -3.94 -1.59
CA ALA A 23 -16.47 -4.52 -2.11
C ALA A 23 -16.22 -5.86 -2.81
N GLN A 24 -14.99 -6.19 -3.14
CA GLN A 24 -14.64 -7.48 -3.75
C GLN A 24 -14.50 -8.54 -2.68
N SER A 25 -15.08 -9.71 -2.91
CA SER A 25 -15.14 -10.77 -1.91
C SER A 25 -13.79 -11.43 -1.65
N ASP A 26 -12.86 -11.33 -2.60
CA ASP A 26 -11.56 -11.99 -2.54
C ASP A 26 -10.41 -11.03 -2.18
N ILE A 27 -10.72 -9.78 -1.85
CA ILE A 27 -9.72 -8.76 -1.52
C ILE A 27 -10.02 -8.19 -0.14
N THR A 28 -8.97 -8.03 0.67
CA THR A 28 -9.05 -7.37 1.98
C THR A 28 -8.03 -6.25 2.03
N ILE A 29 -8.46 -5.05 2.38
CA ILE A 29 -7.54 -3.94 2.63
C ILE A 29 -7.02 -4.08 4.06
N VAL A 30 -5.72 -4.32 4.19
CA VAL A 30 -5.11 -4.52 5.51
C VAL A 30 -4.48 -3.26 6.07
N GLY A 31 -4.37 -2.21 5.27
CA GLY A 31 -3.87 -0.94 5.77
C GLY A 31 -3.90 0.13 4.70
N MET A 32 -3.84 1.39 5.15
CA MET A 32 -3.79 2.56 4.28
C MET A 32 -2.69 3.47 4.77
N ALA A 33 -1.75 3.80 3.89
CA ALA A 33 -0.62 4.66 4.20
C ALA A 33 -0.77 5.99 3.47
N LYS A 34 -0.46 7.09 4.14
CA LYS A 34 -0.51 8.42 3.54
C LYS A 34 0.87 8.90 3.06
N ASN A 35 1.91 8.15 3.36
CA ASN A 35 3.26 8.46 2.91
C ASN A 35 4.09 7.18 2.85
N GLY A 36 5.32 7.30 2.31
CA GLY A 36 6.18 6.15 2.13
C GLY A 36 6.63 5.51 3.44
N ARG A 37 6.84 6.32 4.49
CA ARG A 37 7.23 5.78 5.79
C ARG A 37 6.14 4.87 6.35
N GLU A 38 4.89 5.33 6.32
CA GLU A 38 3.77 4.52 6.81
C GLU A 38 3.62 3.26 5.98
N ALA A 39 3.83 3.36 4.66
CA ALA A 39 3.74 2.19 3.80
C ALA A 39 4.76 1.12 4.20
N ILE A 40 6.00 1.53 4.45
CA ILE A 40 7.05 0.59 4.86
C ILE A 40 6.72 -0.05 6.21
N GLU A 41 6.23 0.74 7.16
CA GLU A 41 5.84 0.22 8.47
C GLU A 41 4.70 -0.79 8.36
N LEU A 42 3.69 -0.50 7.53
CA LEU A 42 2.55 -1.39 7.35
C LEU A 42 2.92 -2.66 6.59
N VAL A 43 3.84 -2.58 5.64
CA VAL A 43 4.35 -3.79 4.99
C VAL A 43 4.98 -4.72 6.03
N ARG A 44 5.74 -4.15 6.95
CA ARG A 44 6.38 -4.95 8.01
C ARG A 44 5.35 -5.60 8.92
N SER A 45 4.34 -4.87 9.35
CA SER A 45 3.38 -5.37 10.34
C SER A 45 2.27 -6.22 9.72
N GLU A 46 1.76 -5.86 8.54
CA GLU A 46 0.60 -6.52 7.94
C GLU A 46 0.96 -7.56 6.90
N LYS A 47 2.15 -7.50 6.34
CA LYS A 47 2.65 -8.46 5.32
C LYS A 47 1.65 -8.65 4.19
N PRO A 48 1.32 -7.57 3.46
CA PRO A 48 0.32 -7.67 2.38
C PRO A 48 0.85 -8.49 1.20
N ASP A 49 -0.07 -8.97 0.38
CA ASP A 49 0.27 -9.65 -0.86
C ASP A 49 0.57 -8.66 -1.99
N VAL A 50 -0.12 -7.52 -1.97
CA VAL A 50 -0.02 -6.49 -3.01
C VAL A 50 0.01 -5.12 -2.34
N VAL A 51 0.84 -4.23 -2.86
CA VAL A 51 0.85 -2.81 -2.46
C VAL A 51 0.49 -1.97 -3.67
N LEU A 52 -0.59 -1.20 -3.56
CA LEU A 52 -0.94 -0.20 -4.56
C LEU A 52 -0.36 1.14 -4.10
N MET A 53 0.63 1.63 -4.82
CA MET A 53 1.45 2.76 -4.38
C MET A 53 1.40 3.91 -5.37
N ASP A 54 1.07 5.12 -4.85
CA ASP A 54 1.24 6.35 -5.60
C ASP A 54 2.72 6.71 -5.61
N ILE A 55 3.25 7.06 -6.78
CA ILE A 55 4.68 7.40 -6.92
C ILE A 55 5.00 8.82 -6.48
N ARG A 56 4.00 9.65 -6.17
CA ARG A 56 4.19 11.05 -5.81
C ARG A 56 3.93 11.35 -4.34
N MET A 57 4.33 10.46 -3.46
CA MET A 57 4.11 10.68 -2.04
C MET A 57 5.25 11.49 -1.42
N PRO A 58 4.94 12.30 -0.39
CA PRO A 58 5.98 13.03 0.34
C PRO A 58 6.89 12.10 1.15
N GLU A 59 8.01 12.63 1.60
CA GLU A 59 9.05 11.95 2.36
C GLU A 59 9.80 10.94 1.50
N VAL A 60 9.39 9.67 1.52
CA VAL A 60 9.95 8.65 0.63
C VAL A 60 8.97 8.50 -0.53
N ASP A 61 9.38 8.84 -1.75
CA ASP A 61 8.48 8.78 -2.90
C ASP A 61 8.15 7.33 -3.26
N GLY A 62 7.11 7.16 -4.11
CA GLY A 62 6.60 5.84 -4.44
C GLY A 62 7.61 4.95 -5.14
N VAL A 63 8.50 5.52 -5.98
CA VAL A 63 9.53 4.74 -6.67
C VAL A 63 10.55 4.21 -5.66
N GLU A 64 11.06 5.09 -4.80
CA GLU A 64 12.02 4.70 -3.77
C GLU A 64 11.41 3.71 -2.78
N CYS A 65 10.17 3.96 -2.37
CA CYS A 65 9.46 3.07 -1.45
C CYS A 65 9.27 1.68 -2.07
N THR A 66 8.88 1.63 -3.35
CA THR A 66 8.71 0.36 -4.06
C THR A 66 10.03 -0.41 -4.09
N ARG A 67 11.14 0.28 -4.38
CA ARG A 67 12.47 -0.33 -4.41
C ARG A 67 12.83 -0.93 -3.05
N LEU A 68 12.59 -0.19 -1.97
CA LEU A 68 12.88 -0.65 -0.62
C LEU A 68 12.04 -1.87 -0.24
N ILE A 69 10.76 -1.84 -0.57
CA ILE A 69 9.86 -2.95 -0.26
C ILE A 69 10.24 -4.19 -1.05
N LYS A 70 10.51 -4.06 -2.35
CA LYS A 70 10.88 -5.20 -3.18
C LYS A 70 12.21 -5.81 -2.73
N SER A 71 13.13 -4.97 -2.25
CA SER A 71 14.42 -5.45 -1.75
C SER A 71 14.26 -6.27 -0.47
N ALA A 72 13.41 -5.81 0.45
CA ALA A 72 13.21 -6.47 1.74
C ALA A 72 12.18 -7.61 1.67
N TYR A 73 11.18 -7.48 0.79
CA TYR A 73 10.06 -8.43 0.70
C TYR A 73 9.79 -8.77 -0.77
N PRO A 74 10.64 -9.58 -1.40
CA PRO A 74 10.55 -9.81 -2.86
C PRO A 74 9.28 -10.51 -3.31
N ASN A 75 8.55 -11.14 -2.41
CA ASN A 75 7.30 -11.84 -2.75
C ASN A 75 6.09 -10.91 -2.84
N ILE A 76 6.20 -9.66 -2.39
CA ILE A 76 5.11 -8.68 -2.45
C ILE A 76 5.05 -8.07 -3.86
N LYS A 77 3.85 -7.94 -4.35
CA LYS A 77 3.59 -7.38 -5.68
C LYS A 77 3.04 -5.98 -5.65
#